data_f343425eb40ab6c621ee76f066dae728
#
_entry.id   f343425eb40ab6c621ee76f066dae728
#
_cell.length_a   1.000
_cell.length_b   1.000
_cell.length_c   1.000
_cell.angle_alpha   90.00
_cell.angle_beta   90.00
_cell.angle_gamma   90.00
#
_symmetry.space_group_name_H-M   'P 1'
#
loop_
_entity.id
_entity.type
_entity.pdbx_description
1 polymer ?
#
loop_
_entity_poly.entity_id
_entity_poly.type
_entity_poly.pdbx_seq_one_letter_code
_entity_poly.pdbx_strand_id
1 'polypeptide(L)'
;MDMSMSGSSAPLNDSGVDFSNETQAFDFLQLILDDSELQVVGNAYARAFWYGIVVVIGIAAIFNIIRVMTLKLRIRMAAKKHVQSARPKNIVMRSIATVTALGREIAYPRISPASGPAWFKVPTFGTILLLLAYLAFVLVLEFSNDDVPGGQHYTALGIRSAWLAVAQVPLLILLAGKYNLIGLLTGTSYARLNVLHRWVARMLLLLATIHFGTQNYGWDQYGLRKLEWSTDTCPRTGIAAYAILLWLNLSTLAPFRYFAYEFFVVQHLVTFFGFIIAAMMHLPSTALYSRVYIYIPIVLWFLDRVVRSLRYFYNNVRPGRATLEAMDGDVTRIRVTSKQVTSWVPGAYVLLSIPAFGFGQSHPATIASAPSSHSNDLVFILKGHRGFTNHVLKSVKSSAASKMEEETPPKSYVALIDGPYGGQHSDFAAFDTVVLISGSTGVTFTLSILLDLAHRASTQSLPVRALEFIWVVKDISWIRWISDELTAANHQLRTAGIETAFSIFVTCDNNFSNFSTDEDKASGCQCDKSLGPCCCIDVADDEGMMPTKSEESAGPAVCSDRSDNILPCATLISGRPSFKPLLWRLLDDAEGETGIAVCGPLGLSMSVRNTTSAISDERAVHKGTGAQGIYLHAEDFSL
;
A
#
# COMPACT_ATOMS: atom_id res chain seq x y z
N MET A 1 48.60 11.59 -40.23
CA MET A 1 48.15 10.43 -39.47
C MET A 1 47.47 9.50 -40.45
N ASP A 2 48.18 8.45 -40.86
CA ASP A 2 47.63 7.42 -41.75
C ASP A 2 46.56 6.61 -41.00
N MET A 3 45.30 6.90 -41.27
CA MET A 3 44.23 6.03 -40.89
C MET A 3 43.97 5.01 -41.98
N SER A 4 44.75 3.91 -41.97
CA SER A 4 44.38 2.73 -42.75
C SER A 4 43.14 2.08 -42.12
N MET A 5 41.99 2.42 -42.61
CA MET A 5 40.74 1.76 -42.32
C MET A 5 40.70 0.41 -43.01
N SER A 6 41.28 -0.63 -42.39
CA SER A 6 41.09 -2.00 -42.88
C SER A 6 39.85 -2.62 -42.25
N GLY A 7 38.82 -2.79 -43.03
CA GLY A 7 37.89 -3.91 -42.98
C GLY A 7 36.74 -3.88 -41.97
N SER A 8 35.65 -3.27 -42.36
CA SER A 8 34.31 -3.88 -42.42
C SER A 8 33.37 -2.90 -43.10
N SER A 9 33.14 -3.13 -44.34
CA SER A 9 32.66 -2.14 -45.32
C SER A 9 31.16 -2.17 -45.58
N ALA A 10 30.38 -2.98 -44.88
CA ALA A 10 28.99 -3.19 -45.29
C ALA A 10 28.01 -2.05 -45.00
N PRO A 11 28.01 -1.36 -43.85
CA PRO A 11 27.03 -0.27 -43.62
C PRO A 11 27.40 1.07 -44.27
N LEU A 12 28.68 1.30 -44.52
CA LEU A 12 29.16 2.55 -45.12
C LEU A 12 28.97 2.60 -46.64
N ASN A 13 28.99 1.45 -47.30
CA ASN A 13 28.78 1.34 -48.75
C ASN A 13 27.39 1.72 -49.23
N ASP A 14 26.37 1.54 -48.38
CA ASP A 14 24.97 1.88 -48.71
C ASP A 14 24.62 3.34 -48.39
N SER A 15 25.52 4.12 -47.79
CA SER A 15 25.28 5.52 -47.41
C SER A 15 25.21 6.49 -48.60
N GLY A 16 25.69 6.09 -49.77
CA GLY A 16 25.81 6.99 -50.93
C GLY A 16 26.90 8.06 -50.80
N VAL A 17 27.71 7.97 -49.74
CA VAL A 17 28.80 8.93 -49.43
C VAL A 17 30.10 8.38 -49.97
N ASP A 18 30.83 9.21 -50.70
CA ASP A 18 32.19 8.90 -51.12
C ASP A 18 33.19 9.20 -49.99
N PHE A 19 33.57 8.15 -49.23
CA PHE A 19 34.52 8.25 -48.13
C PHE A 19 35.97 8.54 -48.59
N SER A 20 36.27 8.51 -49.88
CA SER A 20 37.53 9.02 -50.42
C SER A 20 37.56 10.54 -50.51
N ASN A 21 36.41 11.18 -50.49
CA ASN A 21 36.26 12.61 -50.40
C ASN A 21 36.20 13.06 -48.94
N GLU A 22 37.28 13.66 -48.43
CA GLU A 22 37.39 14.06 -47.01
C GLU A 22 36.24 14.96 -46.55
N THR A 23 35.73 15.84 -47.42
CA THR A 23 34.63 16.75 -47.06
C THR A 23 33.31 16.01 -46.89
N GLN A 24 32.96 15.11 -47.83
CA GLN A 24 31.75 14.32 -47.72
C GLN A 24 31.80 13.35 -46.54
N ALA A 25 32.94 12.74 -46.29
CA ALA A 25 33.15 11.86 -45.14
C ALA A 25 33.05 12.64 -43.84
N PHE A 26 33.63 13.84 -43.77
CA PHE A 26 33.55 14.70 -42.58
C PHE A 26 32.11 15.16 -42.28
N ASP A 27 31.41 15.68 -43.30
CA ASP A 27 30.02 16.14 -43.15
C ASP A 27 29.09 15.00 -42.71
N PHE A 28 29.27 13.81 -43.30
CA PHE A 28 28.50 12.63 -42.90
C PHE A 28 28.78 12.20 -41.47
N LEU A 29 30.05 12.14 -41.07
CA LEU A 29 30.45 11.77 -39.70
C LEU A 29 30.03 12.83 -38.68
N GLN A 30 30.08 14.11 -39.04
CA GLN A 30 29.61 15.19 -38.19
C GLN A 30 28.11 15.07 -37.90
N LEU A 31 27.29 14.76 -38.92
CA LEU A 31 25.84 14.52 -38.75
C LEU A 31 25.54 13.32 -37.86
N ILE A 32 26.39 12.30 -37.87
CA ILE A 32 26.24 11.11 -37.02
C ILE A 32 26.68 11.38 -35.58
N LEU A 33 27.72 12.16 -35.38
CA LEU A 33 28.31 12.46 -34.06
C LEU A 33 27.59 13.62 -33.36
N ASP A 34 26.96 14.52 -34.10
CA ASP A 34 26.18 15.63 -33.51
C ASP A 34 24.76 15.16 -33.14
N ASP A 35 24.57 14.84 -31.87
CA ASP A 35 23.28 14.42 -31.31
C ASP A 35 22.41 15.57 -30.80
N SER A 36 22.82 16.83 -31.00
CA SER A 36 22.18 18.01 -30.42
C SER A 36 20.69 18.12 -30.75
N GLU A 37 20.28 17.87 -31.98
CA GLU A 37 18.86 17.86 -32.37
C GLU A 37 18.10 16.72 -31.73
N LEU A 38 18.67 15.53 -31.66
CA LEU A 38 18.08 14.35 -31.01
C LEU A 38 17.87 14.59 -29.52
N GLN A 39 18.78 15.31 -28.87
CA GLN A 39 18.64 15.70 -27.46
C GLN A 39 17.44 16.65 -27.24
N VAL A 40 17.21 17.61 -28.15
CA VAL A 40 16.05 18.52 -28.09
C VAL A 40 14.76 17.76 -28.26
N VAL A 41 14.69 16.83 -29.21
CA VAL A 41 13.53 15.94 -29.42
C VAL A 41 13.31 15.07 -28.20
N GLY A 42 14.35 14.43 -27.66
CA GLY A 42 14.27 13.61 -26.46
C GLY A 42 13.70 14.38 -25.25
N ASN A 43 14.12 15.63 -25.05
CA ASN A 43 13.56 16.51 -24.03
C ASN A 43 12.08 16.84 -24.25
N ALA A 44 11.63 16.96 -25.50
CA ALA A 44 10.20 17.17 -25.79
C ALA A 44 9.37 15.96 -25.33
N TYR A 45 9.85 14.73 -25.52
CA TYR A 45 9.21 13.50 -25.02
C TYR A 45 9.26 13.41 -23.48
N ALA A 46 10.35 13.83 -22.85
CA ALA A 46 10.43 13.92 -21.38
C ALA A 46 9.40 14.91 -20.81
N ARG A 47 9.16 16.04 -21.47
CA ARG A 47 8.07 16.97 -21.11
C ARG A 47 6.69 16.38 -21.35
N ALA A 48 6.48 15.69 -22.48
CA ALA A 48 5.22 15.00 -22.78
C ALA A 48 4.90 13.94 -21.73
N PHE A 49 5.91 13.20 -21.25
CA PHE A 49 5.77 12.28 -20.12
C PHE A 49 5.22 13.01 -18.88
N TRP A 50 5.80 14.15 -18.51
CA TRP A 50 5.33 14.90 -17.34
C TRP A 50 3.94 15.52 -17.53
N TYR A 51 3.58 15.96 -18.73
CA TYR A 51 2.19 16.39 -19.00
C TYR A 51 1.19 15.25 -18.75
N GLY A 52 1.48 14.03 -19.23
CA GLY A 52 0.65 12.86 -18.96
C GLY A 52 0.54 12.54 -17.47
N ILE A 53 1.65 12.52 -16.74
CA ILE A 53 1.67 12.27 -15.29
C ILE A 53 0.85 13.31 -14.51
N VAL A 54 1.04 14.61 -14.83
CA VAL A 54 0.28 15.71 -14.18
C VAL A 54 -1.22 15.60 -14.46
N VAL A 55 -1.61 15.26 -15.69
CA VAL A 55 -3.02 15.06 -16.05
C VAL A 55 -3.62 13.91 -15.23
N VAL A 56 -2.95 12.77 -15.13
CA VAL A 56 -3.44 11.61 -14.36
C VAL A 56 -3.57 11.95 -12.88
N ILE A 57 -2.56 12.61 -12.29
CA ILE A 57 -2.62 13.07 -10.89
C ILE A 57 -3.74 14.09 -10.72
N GLY A 58 -3.90 15.03 -11.64
CA GLY A 58 -4.96 16.04 -11.62
C GLY A 58 -6.36 15.44 -11.64
N ILE A 59 -6.61 14.48 -12.52
CA ILE A 59 -7.87 13.74 -12.59
C ILE A 59 -8.13 13.01 -11.26
N ALA A 60 -7.14 12.29 -10.74
CA ALA A 60 -7.27 11.56 -9.47
C ALA A 60 -7.51 12.52 -8.29
N ALA A 61 -6.88 13.70 -8.28
CA ALA A 61 -7.08 14.74 -7.27
C ALA A 61 -8.52 15.32 -7.33
N ILE A 62 -9.05 15.61 -8.52
CA ILE A 62 -10.42 16.08 -8.71
C ILE A 62 -11.41 15.04 -8.15
N PHE A 63 -11.25 13.76 -8.51
CA PHE A 63 -12.11 12.70 -7.99
C PHE A 63 -12.01 12.58 -6.46
N ASN A 64 -10.83 12.70 -5.89
CA ASN A 64 -10.63 12.68 -4.44
C ASN A 64 -11.32 13.87 -3.75
N ILE A 65 -11.18 15.08 -4.30
CA ILE A 65 -11.82 16.30 -3.78
C ILE A 65 -13.35 16.15 -3.81
N ILE A 66 -13.92 15.73 -4.94
CA ILE A 66 -15.36 15.51 -5.07
C ILE A 66 -15.84 14.49 -4.02
N ARG A 67 -15.14 13.37 -3.89
CA ARG A 67 -15.43 12.33 -2.89
C ARG A 67 -15.42 12.91 -1.47
N VAL A 68 -14.35 13.58 -1.07
CA VAL A 68 -14.20 14.15 0.28
C VAL A 68 -15.29 15.20 0.56
N MET A 69 -15.60 16.04 -0.42
CA MET A 69 -16.67 17.04 -0.29
C MET A 69 -18.04 16.37 -0.13
N THR A 70 -18.35 15.36 -0.93
CA THR A 70 -19.62 14.61 -0.85
C THR A 70 -19.79 13.95 0.52
N LEU A 71 -18.74 13.26 1.03
CA LEU A 71 -18.79 12.63 2.34
C LEU A 71 -18.97 13.65 3.47
N LYS A 72 -18.24 14.76 3.42
CA LYS A 72 -18.40 15.86 4.41
C LYS A 72 -19.78 16.49 4.38
N LEU A 73 -20.36 16.67 3.19
CA LEU A 73 -21.72 17.18 3.05
C LEU A 73 -22.75 16.22 3.66
N ARG A 74 -22.61 14.91 3.43
CA ARG A 74 -23.50 13.90 4.03
C ARG A 74 -23.48 13.96 5.56
N ILE A 75 -22.31 14.00 6.18
CA ILE A 75 -22.17 14.10 7.63
C ILE A 75 -22.81 15.40 8.15
N ARG A 76 -22.57 16.54 7.47
CA ARG A 76 -23.16 17.83 7.86
C ARG A 76 -24.70 17.85 7.73
N MET A 77 -25.24 17.19 6.72
CA MET A 77 -26.70 17.08 6.54
C MET A 77 -27.32 16.20 7.62
N ALA A 78 -26.68 15.07 7.95
CA ALA A 78 -27.15 14.19 9.03
C ALA A 78 -27.11 14.88 10.39
N ALA A 79 -26.07 15.65 10.68
CA ALA A 79 -25.98 16.45 11.92
C ALA A 79 -27.13 17.47 12.05
N LYS A 80 -27.75 17.92 10.93
CA LYS A 80 -28.95 18.77 10.89
C LYS A 80 -30.24 17.95 10.91
N LYS A 81 -30.19 16.65 11.25
CA LYS A 81 -31.32 15.70 11.25
C LYS A 81 -31.96 15.46 9.87
N HIS A 82 -31.29 15.79 8.78
CA HIS A 82 -31.69 15.44 7.41
C HIS A 82 -31.05 14.14 6.96
N VAL A 83 -31.33 13.05 7.67
CA VAL A 83 -30.77 11.72 7.35
C VAL A 83 -31.51 11.14 6.16
N GLN A 84 -30.86 11.07 5.02
CA GLN A 84 -31.35 10.38 3.82
C GLN A 84 -30.34 9.31 3.41
N SER A 85 -30.84 8.10 3.05
CA SER A 85 -29.98 7.07 2.49
C SER A 85 -29.33 7.54 1.18
N ALA A 86 -28.08 7.11 0.94
CA ALA A 86 -27.32 7.49 -0.25
C ALA A 86 -27.78 6.71 -1.48
N ARG A 87 -29.06 6.82 -1.83
CA ARG A 87 -29.60 6.24 -3.08
C ARG A 87 -29.53 7.25 -4.21
N PRO A 88 -29.03 6.88 -5.40
CA PRO A 88 -29.04 7.76 -6.56
C PRO A 88 -30.48 8.03 -7.01
N LYS A 89 -30.87 9.33 -7.01
CA LYS A 89 -32.27 9.74 -7.26
C LYS A 89 -32.59 9.99 -8.75
N ASN A 90 -31.59 10.34 -9.54
CA ASN A 90 -31.78 10.67 -10.96
C ASN A 90 -30.88 9.82 -11.86
N ILE A 91 -31.14 9.82 -13.17
CA ILE A 91 -30.46 8.99 -14.15
C ILE A 91 -28.94 9.26 -14.19
N VAL A 92 -28.52 10.52 -14.03
CA VAL A 92 -27.09 10.90 -14.04
C VAL A 92 -26.38 10.29 -12.82
N MET A 93 -26.98 10.41 -11.62
CA MET A 93 -26.42 9.82 -10.40
C MET A 93 -26.38 8.28 -10.48
N ARG A 94 -27.40 7.66 -11.09
CA ARG A 94 -27.42 6.21 -11.33
C ARG A 94 -26.28 5.80 -12.25
N SER A 95 -26.08 6.51 -13.36
CA SER A 95 -24.98 6.22 -14.29
C SER A 95 -23.61 6.37 -13.62
N ILE A 96 -23.40 7.43 -12.84
CA ILE A 96 -22.15 7.63 -12.08
C ILE A 96 -21.96 6.49 -11.06
N ALA A 97 -23.01 6.11 -10.33
CA ALA A 97 -22.95 5.02 -9.37
C ALA A 97 -22.61 3.67 -10.06
N THR A 98 -23.23 3.38 -11.21
CA THR A 98 -22.94 2.18 -11.99
C THR A 98 -21.51 2.15 -12.50
N VAL A 99 -21.02 3.24 -13.11
CA VAL A 99 -19.62 3.34 -13.57
C VAL A 99 -18.62 3.18 -12.40
N THR A 100 -18.95 3.77 -11.26
CA THR A 100 -18.14 3.64 -10.05
C THR A 100 -18.14 2.21 -9.51
N ALA A 101 -19.29 1.54 -9.52
CA ALA A 101 -19.41 0.14 -9.10
C ALA A 101 -18.61 -0.80 -10.01
N LEU A 102 -18.74 -0.66 -11.34
CA LEU A 102 -17.95 -1.42 -12.32
C LEU A 102 -16.44 -1.17 -12.15
N GLY A 103 -16.05 0.08 -11.95
CA GLY A 103 -14.64 0.42 -11.70
C GLY A 103 -14.10 -0.23 -10.42
N ARG A 104 -14.91 -0.31 -9.36
CA ARG A 104 -14.54 -0.98 -8.10
C ARG A 104 -14.50 -2.49 -8.25
N GLU A 105 -15.47 -3.08 -8.93
CA GLU A 105 -15.52 -4.50 -9.25
C GLU A 105 -14.25 -4.94 -9.96
N ILE A 106 -13.83 -4.23 -11.00
CA ILE A 106 -12.59 -4.51 -11.73
C ILE A 106 -11.35 -4.25 -10.85
N ALA A 107 -11.35 -3.22 -10.01
CA ALA A 107 -10.16 -2.78 -9.27
C ALA A 107 -9.89 -3.57 -7.99
N TYR A 108 -10.90 -4.11 -7.32
CA TYR A 108 -10.76 -4.72 -6.00
C TYR A 108 -10.16 -6.13 -6.00
N PRO A 109 -10.46 -7.01 -6.99
CA PRO A 109 -9.98 -8.39 -6.97
C PRO A 109 -8.46 -8.47 -6.85
N ARG A 110 -8.02 -9.54 -6.21
CA ARG A 110 -6.61 -9.89 -6.10
C ARG A 110 -6.44 -11.37 -6.39
N ILE A 111 -5.57 -11.68 -7.33
CA ILE A 111 -5.22 -13.07 -7.67
C ILE A 111 -4.25 -13.58 -6.60
N SER A 112 -4.55 -14.73 -5.99
CA SER A 112 -3.61 -15.49 -5.19
C SER A 112 -3.07 -16.65 -6.01
N PRO A 113 -1.76 -16.80 -6.14
CA PRO A 113 -1.24 -18.07 -6.62
C PRO A 113 -1.53 -19.14 -5.56
N ALA A 114 -2.25 -20.18 -5.93
CA ALA A 114 -2.69 -21.27 -5.04
C ALA A 114 -1.54 -22.00 -4.31
N SER A 115 -0.29 -21.83 -4.74
CA SER A 115 0.90 -22.47 -4.19
C SER A 115 2.15 -21.59 -4.21
N GLY A 116 1.98 -20.26 -4.22
CA GLY A 116 3.12 -19.34 -4.27
C GLY A 116 3.77 -19.11 -2.90
N PRO A 117 5.07 -18.85 -2.82
CA PRO A 117 5.73 -18.52 -1.57
C PRO A 117 5.14 -17.23 -0.96
N ALA A 118 5.04 -17.14 0.36
CA ALA A 118 4.41 -16.04 1.10
C ALA A 118 4.96 -14.63 0.78
N TRP A 119 6.16 -14.54 0.19
CA TRP A 119 6.78 -13.30 -0.26
C TRP A 119 6.33 -12.87 -1.66
N PHE A 120 5.68 -13.73 -2.45
CA PHE A 120 5.17 -13.39 -3.77
C PHE A 120 3.74 -12.81 -3.65
N LYS A 121 3.65 -11.50 -3.65
CA LYS A 121 2.38 -10.77 -3.49
C LYS A 121 2.01 -10.10 -4.80
N VAL A 122 0.97 -10.60 -5.45
CA VAL A 122 0.39 -9.97 -6.65
C VAL A 122 -0.39 -8.72 -6.23
N PRO A 123 -0.21 -7.56 -6.90
CA PRO A 123 -1.04 -6.39 -6.66
C PRO A 123 -2.53 -6.65 -6.99
N THR A 124 -3.42 -5.75 -6.55
CA THR A 124 -4.83 -5.79 -6.97
C THR A 124 -4.96 -5.54 -8.47
N PHE A 125 -6.02 -6.06 -9.08
CA PHE A 125 -6.23 -5.99 -10.53
C PHE A 125 -6.24 -4.53 -11.03
N GLY A 126 -6.87 -3.60 -10.29
CA GLY A 126 -6.80 -2.18 -10.63
C GLY A 126 -5.38 -1.59 -10.62
N THR A 127 -4.50 -2.07 -9.71
CA THR A 127 -3.09 -1.67 -9.72
C THR A 127 -2.38 -2.24 -10.94
N ILE A 128 -2.67 -3.48 -11.33
CA ILE A 128 -2.09 -4.10 -12.53
C ILE A 128 -2.51 -3.32 -13.78
N LEU A 129 -3.78 -2.97 -13.92
CA LEU A 129 -4.27 -2.16 -15.05
C LEU A 129 -3.59 -0.79 -15.12
N LEU A 130 -3.43 -0.13 -13.98
CA LEU A 130 -2.72 1.15 -13.91
C LEU A 130 -1.26 1.00 -14.37
N LEU A 131 -0.59 -0.08 -13.95
CA LEU A 131 0.80 -0.35 -14.34
C LEU A 131 0.93 -0.71 -15.83
N LEU A 132 -0.03 -1.44 -16.38
CA LEU A 132 -0.07 -1.74 -17.82
C LEU A 132 -0.34 -0.47 -18.64
N ALA A 133 -1.26 0.38 -18.19
CA ALA A 133 -1.50 1.68 -18.83
C ALA A 133 -0.25 2.59 -18.77
N TYR A 134 0.46 2.59 -17.64
CA TYR A 134 1.73 3.31 -17.50
C TYR A 134 2.80 2.75 -18.43
N LEU A 135 2.96 1.43 -18.49
CA LEU A 135 3.89 0.77 -19.43
C LEU A 135 3.55 1.14 -20.88
N ALA A 136 2.29 1.00 -21.26
CA ALA A 136 1.84 1.35 -22.62
C ALA A 136 2.12 2.83 -22.95
N PHE A 137 1.84 3.75 -22.02
CA PHE A 137 2.14 5.17 -22.18
C PHE A 137 3.63 5.43 -22.41
N VAL A 138 4.50 4.82 -21.61
CA VAL A 138 5.95 4.96 -21.75
C VAL A 138 6.45 4.37 -23.09
N LEU A 139 5.96 3.18 -23.47
CA LEU A 139 6.36 2.55 -24.74
C LEU A 139 5.84 3.31 -25.97
N VAL A 140 4.65 3.90 -25.89
CA VAL A 140 4.15 4.78 -26.96
C VAL A 140 5.05 6.01 -27.11
N LEU A 141 5.45 6.64 -26.02
CA LEU A 141 6.39 7.76 -26.07
C LEU A 141 7.76 7.34 -26.61
N GLU A 142 8.22 6.13 -26.31
CA GLU A 142 9.51 5.61 -26.77
C GLU A 142 9.51 5.32 -28.27
N PHE A 143 8.50 4.62 -28.78
CA PHE A 143 8.52 4.05 -30.14
C PHE A 143 7.66 4.81 -31.16
N SER A 144 7.06 5.95 -30.81
CA SER A 144 6.30 6.75 -31.78
C SER A 144 7.17 7.77 -32.51
N ASN A 145 6.93 7.97 -33.82
CA ASN A 145 7.65 8.94 -34.67
C ASN A 145 9.18 8.75 -34.64
N ASP A 146 9.62 7.56 -35.05
CA ASP A 146 11.04 7.15 -34.98
C ASP A 146 11.79 7.38 -36.30
N ASP A 147 11.14 7.91 -37.33
CA ASP A 147 11.76 8.18 -38.62
C ASP A 147 12.75 9.36 -38.48
N VAL A 148 14.01 9.02 -38.36
CA VAL A 148 15.10 9.98 -38.29
C VAL A 148 15.90 9.91 -39.59
N PRO A 149 16.14 11.02 -40.27
CA PRO A 149 16.95 11.06 -41.48
C PRO A 149 18.37 10.53 -41.24
N GLY A 150 18.97 9.93 -42.26
CA GLY A 150 20.36 9.51 -42.23
C GLY A 150 20.70 8.24 -41.49
N GLY A 151 19.71 7.36 -41.19
CA GLY A 151 19.94 6.05 -40.55
C GLY A 151 20.27 6.07 -39.05
N GLN A 152 20.08 7.21 -38.39
CA GLN A 152 20.32 7.39 -36.94
C GLN A 152 19.20 6.84 -36.06
N HIS A 153 18.34 5.98 -36.58
CA HIS A 153 17.18 5.46 -35.88
C HIS A 153 17.50 4.89 -34.49
N TYR A 154 18.52 4.03 -34.39
CA TYR A 154 18.87 3.41 -33.10
C TYR A 154 19.48 4.40 -32.10
N THR A 155 20.24 5.38 -32.58
CA THR A 155 20.79 6.48 -31.75
C THR A 155 19.65 7.34 -31.21
N ALA A 156 18.66 7.68 -32.06
CA ALA A 156 17.50 8.46 -31.69
C ALA A 156 16.67 7.73 -30.60
N LEU A 157 16.41 6.43 -30.77
CA LEU A 157 15.77 5.61 -29.75
C LEU A 157 16.59 5.57 -28.45
N GLY A 158 17.92 5.41 -28.55
CA GLY A 158 18.80 5.41 -27.39
C GLY A 158 18.74 6.72 -26.61
N ILE A 159 18.77 7.86 -27.30
CA ILE A 159 18.67 9.19 -26.67
C ILE A 159 17.28 9.39 -26.06
N ARG A 160 16.21 9.01 -26.75
CA ARG A 160 14.84 9.15 -26.27
C ARG A 160 14.61 8.33 -25.00
N SER A 161 15.04 7.07 -24.96
CA SER A 161 14.96 6.22 -23.78
C SER A 161 15.76 6.78 -22.61
N ALA A 162 16.93 7.40 -22.84
CA ALA A 162 17.68 8.10 -21.79
C ALA A 162 16.88 9.28 -21.20
N TRP A 163 16.25 10.10 -22.05
CA TRP A 163 15.43 11.22 -21.61
C TRP A 163 14.18 10.78 -20.84
N LEU A 164 13.50 9.75 -21.33
CA LEU A 164 12.36 9.16 -20.61
C LEU A 164 12.79 8.49 -19.30
N ALA A 165 13.97 7.87 -19.25
CA ALA A 165 14.52 7.29 -18.04
C ALA A 165 14.81 8.38 -16.98
N VAL A 166 15.57 9.41 -17.33
CA VAL A 166 15.91 10.48 -16.37
C VAL A 166 14.68 11.26 -15.92
N ALA A 167 13.68 11.44 -16.79
CA ALA A 167 12.41 12.10 -16.46
C ALA A 167 11.58 11.35 -15.41
N GLN A 168 11.79 10.03 -15.22
CA GLN A 168 11.11 9.24 -14.18
C GLN A 168 11.72 9.41 -12.79
N VAL A 169 12.96 9.90 -12.66
CA VAL A 169 13.64 9.99 -11.37
C VAL A 169 12.91 10.90 -10.37
N PRO A 170 12.40 12.09 -10.74
CA PRO A 170 11.56 12.89 -9.85
C PRO A 170 10.28 12.18 -9.40
N LEU A 171 9.62 11.45 -10.31
CA LEU A 171 8.43 10.67 -9.98
C LEU A 171 8.74 9.56 -8.96
N LEU A 172 9.88 8.88 -9.12
CA LEU A 172 10.34 7.88 -8.15
C LEU A 172 10.43 8.44 -6.73
N ILE A 173 11.02 9.62 -6.56
CA ILE A 173 11.17 10.23 -5.25
C ILE A 173 9.84 10.73 -4.71
N LEU A 174 8.98 11.32 -5.55
CA LEU A 174 7.63 11.71 -5.16
C LEU A 174 6.81 10.51 -4.63
N LEU A 175 6.99 9.33 -5.19
CA LEU A 175 6.29 8.10 -4.77
C LEU A 175 6.89 7.47 -3.51
N ALA A 176 8.16 7.76 -3.17
CA ALA A 176 8.87 7.18 -2.03
C ALA A 176 8.73 7.97 -0.72
N GLY A 177 8.42 9.26 -0.79
CA GLY A 177 8.32 10.14 0.37
C GLY A 177 7.19 9.75 1.33
N LYS A 178 7.40 9.85 2.63
CA LYS A 178 6.32 9.68 3.63
C LYS A 178 5.39 10.87 3.68
N TYR A 179 5.91 12.08 3.49
CA TYR A 179 5.13 13.28 3.21
C TYR A 179 4.90 13.38 1.70
N ASN A 180 3.92 12.64 1.23
CA ASN A 180 3.72 12.44 -0.19
C ASN A 180 2.67 13.40 -0.75
N LEU A 181 3.12 14.32 -1.61
CA LEU A 181 2.24 15.29 -2.27
C LEU A 181 1.17 14.59 -3.13
N ILE A 182 1.55 13.52 -3.84
CA ILE A 182 0.60 12.73 -4.65
C ILE A 182 -0.45 12.09 -3.73
N GLY A 183 -0.02 11.51 -2.61
CA GLY A 183 -0.93 10.93 -1.62
C GLY A 183 -1.88 11.96 -1.00
N LEU A 184 -1.40 13.17 -0.72
CA LEU A 184 -2.22 14.27 -0.20
C LEU A 184 -3.29 14.69 -1.21
N LEU A 185 -2.94 14.84 -2.48
CA LEU A 185 -3.86 15.26 -3.54
C LEU A 185 -4.87 14.16 -3.89
N THR A 186 -4.41 12.93 -4.04
CA THR A 186 -5.22 11.81 -4.56
C THR A 186 -5.91 10.99 -3.46
N GLY A 187 -5.57 11.19 -2.19
CA GLY A 187 -6.05 10.37 -1.08
C GLY A 187 -5.48 8.93 -1.09
N THR A 188 -4.38 8.70 -1.80
CA THR A 188 -3.75 7.39 -1.90
C THR A 188 -2.74 7.19 -0.77
N SER A 189 -2.79 6.05 -0.08
CA SER A 189 -1.88 5.77 1.04
C SER A 189 -0.44 5.55 0.58
N TYR A 190 0.51 5.85 1.47
CA TYR A 190 1.94 5.61 1.25
C TYR A 190 2.24 4.18 0.80
N ALA A 191 1.58 3.19 1.41
CA ALA A 191 1.80 1.78 1.06
C ALA A 191 1.46 1.47 -0.41
N ARG A 192 0.37 2.06 -0.93
CA ARG A 192 -0.02 1.91 -2.35
C ARG A 192 0.93 2.66 -3.28
N LEU A 193 1.35 3.87 -2.91
CA LEU A 193 2.33 4.64 -3.69
C LEU A 193 3.71 3.96 -3.72
N ASN A 194 4.10 3.28 -2.65
CA ASN A 194 5.33 2.49 -2.62
C ASN A 194 5.30 1.30 -3.60
N VAL A 195 4.12 0.72 -3.87
CA VAL A 195 3.99 -0.28 -4.95
C VAL A 195 4.30 0.37 -6.31
N LEU A 196 3.76 1.56 -6.58
CA LEU A 196 4.06 2.30 -7.82
C LEU A 196 5.54 2.68 -7.92
N HIS A 197 6.16 3.16 -6.82
CA HIS A 197 7.60 3.43 -6.77
C HIS A 197 8.42 2.24 -7.27
N ARG A 198 8.14 1.03 -6.79
CA ARG A 198 8.86 -0.18 -7.21
C ARG A 198 8.68 -0.51 -8.69
N TRP A 199 7.52 -0.25 -9.26
CA TRP A 199 7.26 -0.53 -10.67
C TRP A 199 7.82 0.56 -11.59
N VAL A 200 7.75 1.83 -11.20
CA VAL A 200 8.42 2.92 -11.92
C VAL A 200 9.93 2.69 -11.95
N ALA A 201 10.54 2.19 -10.86
CA ALA A 201 11.96 1.82 -10.86
C ALA A 201 12.31 0.70 -11.88
N ARG A 202 11.41 -0.26 -12.08
CA ARG A 202 11.58 -1.31 -13.10
C ARG A 202 11.42 -0.74 -14.52
N MET A 203 10.50 0.20 -14.72
CA MET A 203 10.37 0.89 -16.02
C MET A 203 11.61 1.74 -16.32
N LEU A 204 12.16 2.42 -15.32
CA LEU A 204 13.41 3.14 -15.46
C LEU A 204 14.55 2.19 -15.85
N LEU A 205 14.65 1.02 -15.24
CA LEU A 205 15.64 0.00 -15.61
C LEU A 205 15.40 -0.52 -17.04
N LEU A 206 14.15 -0.72 -17.45
CA LEU A 206 13.80 -1.12 -18.82
C LEU A 206 14.29 -0.10 -19.83
N LEU A 207 13.98 1.19 -19.63
CA LEU A 207 14.43 2.27 -20.52
C LEU A 207 15.95 2.42 -20.52
N ALA A 208 16.61 2.31 -19.37
CA ALA A 208 18.08 2.29 -19.30
C ALA A 208 18.68 1.10 -20.06
N THR A 209 18.00 -0.04 -20.09
CA THR A 209 18.42 -1.22 -20.88
C THR A 209 18.22 -0.98 -22.37
N ILE A 210 17.10 -0.39 -22.78
CA ILE A 210 16.85 0.03 -24.17
C ILE A 210 17.92 1.04 -24.59
N HIS A 211 18.15 2.10 -23.80
CA HIS A 211 19.20 3.08 -24.04
C HIS A 211 20.57 2.43 -24.28
N PHE A 212 20.99 1.58 -23.35
CA PHE A 212 22.29 0.89 -23.45
C PHE A 212 22.38 0.04 -24.73
N GLY A 213 21.34 -0.74 -25.03
CA GLY A 213 21.31 -1.63 -26.18
C GLY A 213 21.28 -0.87 -27.51
N THR A 214 20.36 0.06 -27.67
CA THR A 214 20.15 0.80 -28.93
C THR A 214 21.31 1.76 -29.22
N GLN A 215 21.86 2.41 -28.19
CA GLN A 215 23.02 3.29 -28.35
C GLN A 215 24.25 2.52 -28.82
N ASN A 216 24.55 1.38 -28.18
CA ASN A 216 25.69 0.56 -28.61
C ASN A 216 25.47 -0.04 -30.00
N TYR A 217 24.25 -0.46 -30.33
CA TYR A 217 23.94 -0.97 -31.66
C TYR A 217 24.03 0.13 -32.72
N GLY A 218 23.54 1.36 -32.43
CA GLY A 218 23.69 2.52 -33.32
C GLY A 218 25.15 2.80 -33.64
N TRP A 219 26.02 2.89 -32.65
CA TRP A 219 27.47 3.03 -32.86
C TRP A 219 28.08 1.89 -33.66
N ASP A 220 27.61 0.65 -33.45
CA ASP A 220 28.13 -0.53 -34.16
C ASP A 220 27.82 -0.52 -35.65
N GLN A 221 26.67 0.05 -36.06
CA GLN A 221 26.29 0.22 -37.47
C GLN A 221 27.30 1.08 -38.25
N TYR A 222 27.97 1.97 -37.57
CA TYR A 222 28.97 2.88 -38.18
C TYR A 222 30.41 2.52 -37.78
N GLY A 223 30.62 1.38 -37.09
CA GLY A 223 31.97 0.96 -36.64
C GLY A 223 32.56 1.81 -35.52
N LEU A 224 31.76 2.72 -34.90
CA LEU A 224 32.23 3.71 -33.93
C LEU A 224 32.27 3.18 -32.49
N ARG A 225 31.64 2.05 -32.19
CA ARG A 225 31.52 1.51 -30.81
C ARG A 225 32.87 1.41 -30.10
N LYS A 226 33.89 0.88 -30.74
CA LYS A 226 35.22 0.73 -30.14
C LYS A 226 35.88 2.09 -29.86
N LEU A 227 35.69 3.05 -30.75
CA LEU A 227 36.20 4.40 -30.59
C LEU A 227 35.55 5.09 -29.40
N GLU A 228 34.22 5.15 -29.37
CA GLU A 228 33.43 5.75 -28.28
C GLU A 228 33.82 5.19 -26.90
N TRP A 229 33.89 3.85 -26.76
CA TRP A 229 34.31 3.24 -25.53
C TRP A 229 35.76 3.51 -25.11
N SER A 230 36.63 3.79 -26.06
CA SER A 230 38.05 4.05 -25.78
C SER A 230 38.37 5.53 -25.50
N THR A 231 37.68 6.44 -26.15
CA THR A 231 38.00 7.90 -26.14
C THR A 231 37.08 8.71 -25.26
N ASP A 232 35.77 8.34 -25.20
CA ASP A 232 34.80 9.07 -24.38
C ASP A 232 34.64 8.45 -22.98
N THR A 233 34.47 9.30 -21.99
CA THR A 233 34.17 8.92 -20.59
C THR A 233 32.68 8.63 -20.36
N CYS A 234 31.79 9.16 -21.22
CA CYS A 234 30.36 9.02 -21.11
C CYS A 234 29.90 7.55 -21.08
N PRO A 235 30.28 6.65 -21.99
CA PRO A 235 29.90 5.24 -21.93
C PRO A 235 30.36 4.54 -20.63
N ARG A 236 31.55 4.89 -20.11
CA ARG A 236 32.10 4.29 -18.88
C ARG A 236 31.32 4.70 -17.63
N THR A 237 30.92 5.95 -17.52
CA THR A 237 30.08 6.44 -16.43
C THR A 237 28.64 5.93 -16.56
N GLY A 238 28.15 5.73 -17.79
CA GLY A 238 26.85 5.12 -18.09
C GLY A 238 26.74 3.69 -17.62
N ILE A 239 27.75 2.84 -17.87
CA ILE A 239 27.73 1.46 -17.37
C ILE A 239 27.81 1.40 -15.84
N ALA A 240 28.50 2.35 -15.20
CA ALA A 240 28.51 2.44 -13.74
C ALA A 240 27.10 2.80 -13.21
N ALA A 241 26.44 3.80 -13.81
CA ALA A 241 25.05 4.17 -13.46
C ALA A 241 24.08 3.01 -13.67
N TYR A 242 24.21 2.30 -14.80
CA TYR A 242 23.38 1.13 -15.12
C TYR A 242 23.59 -0.02 -14.11
N ALA A 243 24.83 -0.34 -13.76
CA ALA A 243 25.15 -1.39 -12.80
C ALA A 243 24.56 -1.07 -11.40
N ILE A 244 24.67 0.18 -10.96
CA ILE A 244 24.08 0.63 -9.69
C ILE A 244 22.54 0.55 -9.76
N LEU A 245 21.93 0.98 -10.87
CA LEU A 245 20.48 0.90 -11.08
C LEU A 245 19.98 -0.56 -11.09
N LEU A 246 20.72 -1.45 -11.73
CA LEU A 246 20.44 -2.89 -11.72
C LEU A 246 20.49 -3.44 -10.30
N TRP A 247 21.54 -3.11 -9.54
CA TRP A 247 21.66 -3.49 -8.14
C TRP A 247 20.52 -2.94 -7.28
N LEU A 248 20.18 -1.66 -7.46
CA LEU A 248 19.01 -1.04 -6.78
C LEU A 248 17.72 -1.85 -7.01
N ASN A 249 17.49 -2.35 -8.22
CA ASN A 249 16.32 -3.16 -8.54
C ASN A 249 16.42 -4.58 -7.96
N LEU A 250 17.55 -5.26 -8.12
CA LEU A 250 17.77 -6.63 -7.63
C LEU A 250 17.67 -6.71 -6.10
N SER A 251 18.30 -5.76 -5.39
CA SER A 251 18.28 -5.73 -3.93
C SER A 251 16.89 -5.52 -3.33
N THR A 252 15.92 -5.02 -4.13
CA THR A 252 14.51 -4.88 -3.70
C THR A 252 13.71 -6.18 -3.74
N LEU A 253 14.26 -7.26 -4.30
CA LEU A 253 13.58 -8.55 -4.33
C LEU A 253 13.31 -9.06 -2.92
N ALA A 254 12.17 -9.74 -2.75
CA ALA A 254 11.69 -10.12 -1.44
C ALA A 254 12.68 -10.93 -0.59
N PRO A 255 13.45 -11.90 -1.12
CA PRO A 255 14.43 -12.64 -0.33
C PRO A 255 15.43 -11.72 0.39
N PHE A 256 16.04 -10.76 -0.34
CA PHE A 256 17.02 -9.83 0.23
C PHE A 256 16.43 -8.97 1.34
N ARG A 257 15.21 -8.45 1.16
CA ARG A 257 14.52 -7.64 2.17
C ARG A 257 14.12 -8.46 3.40
N TYR A 258 13.82 -9.74 3.23
CA TYR A 258 13.41 -10.61 4.33
C TYR A 258 14.58 -10.93 5.29
N PHE A 259 15.79 -11.11 4.75
CA PHE A 259 16.96 -11.46 5.55
C PHE A 259 17.45 -10.31 6.45
N ALA A 260 17.51 -9.09 5.93
CA ALA A 260 18.08 -7.94 6.65
C ALA A 260 17.45 -6.62 6.18
N TYR A 261 16.23 -6.33 6.63
CA TYR A 261 15.50 -5.14 6.20
C TYR A 261 16.22 -3.82 6.51
N GLU A 262 16.82 -3.71 7.68
CA GLU A 262 17.55 -2.49 8.09
C GLU A 262 18.79 -2.26 7.21
N PHE A 263 19.54 -3.32 6.93
CA PHE A 263 20.66 -3.25 5.98
C PHE A 263 20.19 -2.89 4.57
N PHE A 264 19.07 -3.48 4.13
CA PHE A 264 18.47 -3.13 2.84
C PHE A 264 18.17 -1.61 2.75
N VAL A 265 17.59 -1.01 3.77
CA VAL A 265 17.26 0.43 3.75
C VAL A 265 18.51 1.29 3.65
N VAL A 266 19.55 0.99 4.41
CA VAL A 266 20.81 1.75 4.41
C VAL A 266 21.51 1.63 3.07
N GLN A 267 21.71 0.40 2.56
CA GLN A 267 22.38 0.18 1.29
C GLN A 267 21.59 0.79 0.12
N HIS A 268 20.23 0.70 0.13
CA HIS A 268 19.39 1.29 -0.89
C HIS A 268 19.56 2.82 -0.96
N LEU A 269 19.66 3.48 0.19
CA LEU A 269 19.87 4.93 0.24
C LEU A 269 21.27 5.31 -0.26
N VAL A 270 22.32 4.60 0.16
CA VAL A 270 23.70 4.82 -0.28
C VAL A 270 23.83 4.61 -1.79
N THR A 271 23.29 3.51 -2.30
CA THR A 271 23.35 3.20 -3.74
C THR A 271 22.49 4.16 -4.57
N PHE A 272 21.37 4.69 -4.03
CA PHE A 272 20.61 5.75 -4.68
C PHE A 272 21.46 7.02 -4.91
N PHE A 273 22.19 7.49 -3.91
CA PHE A 273 23.09 8.63 -4.09
C PHE A 273 24.24 8.29 -5.04
N GLY A 274 24.78 7.07 -4.99
CA GLY A 274 25.75 6.59 -5.97
C GLY A 274 25.21 6.63 -7.40
N PHE A 275 23.96 6.21 -7.61
CA PHE A 275 23.27 6.30 -8.89
C PHE A 275 23.13 7.76 -9.38
N ILE A 276 22.71 8.67 -8.50
CA ILE A 276 22.58 10.10 -8.82
C ILE A 276 23.92 10.70 -9.26
N ILE A 277 25.02 10.39 -8.57
CA ILE A 277 26.37 10.85 -8.92
C ILE A 277 26.80 10.27 -10.26
N ALA A 278 26.65 8.96 -10.46
CA ALA A 278 27.02 8.30 -11.71
C ALA A 278 26.19 8.82 -12.91
N ALA A 279 24.88 9.02 -12.73
CA ALA A 279 24.01 9.60 -13.74
C ALA A 279 24.41 11.04 -14.07
N MET A 280 24.78 11.86 -13.08
CA MET A 280 25.25 13.23 -13.30
C MET A 280 26.57 13.26 -14.11
N MET A 281 27.47 12.30 -13.85
CA MET A 281 28.73 12.17 -14.58
C MET A 281 28.54 11.62 -16.00
N HIS A 282 27.44 10.91 -16.23
CA HIS A 282 27.10 10.32 -17.54
C HIS A 282 26.49 11.32 -18.52
N LEU A 283 26.01 12.47 -18.08
CA LEU A 283 25.35 13.41 -18.96
C LEU A 283 26.33 14.02 -19.98
N PRO A 284 26.07 13.87 -21.29
CA PRO A 284 26.90 14.51 -22.34
C PRO A 284 26.73 16.04 -22.32
N SER A 285 27.68 16.74 -22.90
CA SER A 285 27.67 18.21 -22.96
C SER A 285 26.44 18.79 -23.67
N THR A 286 25.90 18.06 -24.63
CA THR A 286 24.70 18.38 -25.41
C THR A 286 23.39 18.23 -24.61
N ALA A 287 23.39 17.47 -23.52
CA ALA A 287 22.22 17.20 -22.69
C ALA A 287 22.31 17.75 -21.24
N LEU A 288 23.19 18.70 -20.95
CA LEU A 288 23.39 19.23 -19.59
C LEU A 288 22.15 19.86 -18.97
N TYR A 289 21.19 20.33 -19.77
CA TYR A 289 19.92 20.85 -19.28
C TYR A 289 18.99 19.75 -18.71
N SER A 290 19.27 18.47 -18.96
CA SER A 290 18.57 17.35 -18.29
C SER A 290 18.87 17.24 -16.80
N ARG A 291 19.91 17.93 -16.29
CA ARG A 291 20.24 18.01 -14.86
C ARG A 291 19.07 18.43 -13.97
N VAL A 292 18.09 19.16 -14.53
CA VAL A 292 16.87 19.52 -13.81
C VAL A 292 16.15 18.28 -13.25
N TYR A 293 16.10 17.17 -14.01
CA TYR A 293 15.50 15.91 -13.58
C TYR A 293 16.31 15.18 -12.51
N ILE A 294 17.56 15.58 -12.28
CA ILE A 294 18.42 15.07 -11.21
C ILE A 294 18.37 15.99 -9.97
N TYR A 295 18.33 17.31 -10.15
CA TYR A 295 18.25 18.25 -9.03
C TYR A 295 16.89 18.20 -8.32
N ILE A 296 15.79 18.09 -9.06
CA ILE A 296 14.44 18.00 -8.49
C ILE A 296 14.32 16.86 -7.48
N PRO A 297 14.70 15.61 -7.78
CA PRO A 297 14.69 14.51 -6.80
C PRO A 297 15.47 14.79 -5.52
N ILE A 298 16.64 15.40 -5.63
CA ILE A 298 17.46 15.75 -4.46
C ILE A 298 16.73 16.75 -3.57
N VAL A 299 16.16 17.81 -4.16
CA VAL A 299 15.37 18.82 -3.44
C VAL A 299 14.14 18.18 -2.78
N LEU A 300 13.38 17.36 -3.51
CA LEU A 300 12.19 16.67 -2.99
C LEU A 300 12.54 15.73 -1.83
N TRP A 301 13.62 14.97 -1.96
CA TRP A 301 14.11 14.09 -0.91
C TRP A 301 14.51 14.90 0.34
N PHE A 302 15.25 15.98 0.14
CA PHE A 302 15.68 16.87 1.24
C PHE A 302 14.48 17.48 1.95
N LEU A 303 13.50 18.01 1.21
CA LEU A 303 12.28 18.59 1.78
C LEU A 303 11.49 17.55 2.60
N ASP A 304 11.32 16.32 2.09
CA ASP A 304 10.68 15.24 2.86
C ASP A 304 11.44 14.95 4.17
N ARG A 305 12.78 14.94 4.13
CA ARG A 305 13.61 14.73 5.32
C ARG A 305 13.49 15.88 6.32
N VAL A 306 13.54 17.13 5.86
CA VAL A 306 13.38 18.32 6.70
C VAL A 306 12.02 18.33 7.38
N VAL A 307 10.93 18.18 6.63
CA VAL A 307 9.57 18.17 7.19
C VAL A 307 9.41 17.05 8.21
N ARG A 308 9.90 15.84 7.90
CA ARG A 308 9.87 14.70 8.81
C ARG A 308 10.67 14.95 10.08
N SER A 309 11.88 15.51 9.96
CA SER A 309 12.76 15.79 11.09
C SER A 309 12.18 16.87 12.01
N LEU A 310 11.62 17.94 11.43
CA LEU A 310 10.96 19.00 12.20
C LEU A 310 9.76 18.46 12.98
N ARG A 311 8.95 17.62 12.34
CA ARG A 311 7.80 16.99 13.00
C ARG A 311 8.23 16.00 14.08
N TYR A 312 9.23 15.17 13.81
CA TYR A 312 9.79 14.25 14.80
C TYR A 312 10.31 15.02 16.01
N PHE A 313 11.06 16.10 15.79
CA PHE A 313 11.53 16.98 16.85
C PHE A 313 10.37 17.57 17.66
N TYR A 314 9.37 18.14 16.98
CA TYR A 314 8.19 18.71 17.63
C TYR A 314 7.45 17.67 18.49
N ASN A 315 7.20 16.48 17.97
CA ASN A 315 6.51 15.41 18.69
C ASN A 315 7.26 14.95 19.94
N ASN A 316 8.59 15.10 19.96
CA ASN A 316 9.46 14.55 20.99
C ASN A 316 10.21 15.62 21.82
N VAL A 317 9.89 16.92 21.69
CA VAL A 317 10.38 17.97 22.60
C VAL A 317 10.04 17.62 24.07
N ARG A 318 8.87 17.03 24.28
CA ARG A 318 8.46 16.41 25.53
C ARG A 318 8.10 14.96 25.24
N PRO A 319 9.05 14.03 25.40
CA PRO A 319 8.84 12.63 25.07
C PRO A 319 7.62 12.04 25.78
N GLY A 320 6.91 11.16 25.09
CA GLY A 320 5.80 10.41 25.66
C GLY A 320 6.24 9.48 26.78
N ARG A 321 5.29 9.10 27.63
CA ARG A 321 5.46 8.10 28.68
C ARG A 321 4.67 6.86 28.34
N ALA A 322 5.37 5.72 28.19
CA ALA A 322 4.78 4.44 27.88
C ALA A 322 4.59 3.60 29.14
N THR A 323 3.41 3.06 29.33
CA THR A 323 3.13 1.98 30.26
C THR A 323 2.82 0.70 29.47
N LEU A 324 3.25 -0.44 30.00
CA LEU A 324 3.23 -1.72 29.30
C LEU A 324 2.41 -2.73 30.11
N GLU A 325 1.58 -3.50 29.44
CA GLU A 325 0.74 -4.55 30.00
C GLU A 325 0.87 -5.82 29.17
N ALA A 326 1.12 -6.98 29.81
CA ALA A 326 1.10 -8.28 29.15
C ALA A 326 -0.35 -8.74 28.96
N MET A 327 -0.64 -9.23 27.76
CA MET A 327 -1.94 -9.79 27.41
C MET A 327 -1.79 -11.23 26.92
N ASP A 328 -2.88 -11.97 26.87
CA ASP A 328 -2.91 -13.34 26.36
C ASP A 328 -2.44 -13.40 24.89
N GLY A 329 -1.88 -14.53 24.46
CA GLY A 329 -1.46 -14.75 23.08
C GLY A 329 -0.17 -14.06 22.67
N ASP A 330 0.78 -13.86 23.61
CA ASP A 330 2.07 -13.21 23.38
C ASP A 330 1.94 -11.77 22.86
N VAL A 331 0.99 -11.04 23.39
CA VAL A 331 0.69 -9.67 23.02
C VAL A 331 1.02 -8.72 24.17
N THR A 332 1.47 -7.53 23.81
CA THR A 332 1.69 -6.43 24.76
C THR A 332 0.80 -5.24 24.39
N ARG A 333 0.02 -4.76 25.34
CA ARG A 333 -0.68 -3.48 25.28
C ARG A 333 0.28 -2.39 25.73
N ILE A 334 0.47 -1.40 24.88
CA ILE A 334 1.33 -0.24 25.17
C ILE A 334 0.43 1.00 25.18
N ARG A 335 0.39 1.70 26.30
CA ARG A 335 -0.32 2.97 26.44
C ARG A 335 0.70 4.10 26.54
N VAL A 336 0.65 5.05 25.61
CA VAL A 336 1.57 6.18 25.56
C VAL A 336 0.81 7.48 25.79
N THR A 337 1.12 8.15 26.88
CA THR A 337 0.64 9.50 27.17
C THR A 337 1.58 10.51 26.51
N SER A 338 1.08 11.30 25.57
CA SER A 338 1.84 12.35 24.87
C SER A 338 1.13 13.69 24.97
N LYS A 339 1.90 14.75 25.28
CA LYS A 339 1.39 16.13 25.29
C LYS A 339 1.42 16.79 23.91
N GLN A 340 2.18 16.24 22.98
CA GLN A 340 2.41 16.83 21.65
C GLN A 340 1.55 16.18 20.56
N VAL A 341 1.32 14.88 20.65
CA VAL A 341 0.49 14.14 19.70
C VAL A 341 -0.91 13.98 20.30
N THR A 342 -1.77 14.96 20.03
CA THR A 342 -3.13 15.02 20.59
C THR A 342 -4.23 14.75 19.57
N SER A 343 -3.89 14.64 18.29
CA SER A 343 -4.86 14.40 17.21
C SER A 343 -4.28 13.47 16.14
N TRP A 344 -5.08 12.51 15.72
CA TRP A 344 -4.78 11.58 14.64
C TRP A 344 -6.07 11.12 13.95
N VAL A 345 -5.94 10.66 12.73
CA VAL A 345 -7.07 10.02 12.03
C VAL A 345 -7.19 8.57 12.51
N PRO A 346 -8.39 8.07 12.82
CA PRO A 346 -8.59 6.65 13.14
C PRO A 346 -7.95 5.74 12.10
N GLY A 347 -7.30 4.66 12.53
CA GLY A 347 -6.53 3.78 11.65
C GLY A 347 -5.14 4.30 11.25
N ALA A 348 -4.69 5.44 11.76
CA ALA A 348 -3.32 5.90 11.59
C ALA A 348 -2.32 5.02 12.37
N TYR A 349 -1.07 5.08 11.94
CA TYR A 349 0.05 4.40 12.62
C TYR A 349 1.18 5.38 12.92
N VAL A 350 2.03 5.00 13.85
CA VAL A 350 3.28 5.72 14.15
C VAL A 350 4.47 4.77 14.03
N LEU A 351 5.66 5.33 13.88
CA LEU A 351 6.88 4.61 14.16
C LEU A 351 7.22 4.86 15.64
N LEU A 352 6.91 3.86 16.45
CA LEU A 352 7.12 3.90 17.90
C LEU A 352 8.53 3.42 18.22
N SER A 353 9.27 4.19 19.02
CA SER A 353 10.56 3.80 19.57
C SER A 353 10.53 3.93 21.09
N ILE A 354 10.97 2.90 21.79
CA ILE A 354 11.18 2.89 23.22
C ILE A 354 12.65 2.52 23.46
N PRO A 355 13.54 3.52 23.70
CA PRO A 355 14.99 3.30 23.72
C PRO A 355 15.46 2.24 24.72
N ALA A 356 14.69 2.00 25.78
CA ALA A 356 14.96 0.95 26.76
C ALA A 356 14.94 -0.47 26.18
N PHE A 357 14.27 -0.70 25.04
CA PHE A 357 14.14 -2.01 24.40
C PHE A 357 14.88 -2.13 23.06
N GLY A 358 15.45 -1.05 22.58
CA GLY A 358 16.24 -1.02 21.35
C GLY A 358 16.60 0.42 20.97
N PHE A 359 17.86 0.79 21.22
CA PHE A 359 18.34 2.12 20.85
C PHE A 359 18.36 2.28 19.31
N GLY A 360 17.77 3.35 18.81
CA GLY A 360 17.69 3.62 17.37
C GLY A 360 16.70 2.75 16.57
N GLN A 361 16.01 1.79 17.21
CA GLN A 361 14.99 0.98 16.58
C GLN A 361 13.63 1.66 16.67
N SER A 362 12.88 1.66 15.57
CA SER A 362 11.51 2.11 15.51
C SER A 362 10.61 1.06 14.88
N HIS A 363 9.44 0.82 15.45
CA HIS A 363 8.50 -0.18 14.98
C HIS A 363 7.21 0.49 14.50
N PRO A 364 6.69 0.14 13.30
CA PRO A 364 5.39 0.63 12.86
C PRO A 364 4.29 0.02 13.75
N ALA A 365 3.53 0.88 14.40
CA ALA A 365 2.48 0.50 15.34
C ALA A 365 1.19 1.24 14.99
N THR A 366 0.11 0.51 14.69
CA THR A 366 -1.21 1.08 14.45
C THR A 366 -1.80 1.56 15.77
N ILE A 367 -2.33 2.79 15.78
CA ILE A 367 -2.98 3.36 16.96
C ILE A 367 -4.37 2.73 17.09
N ALA A 368 -4.59 1.98 18.17
CA ALA A 368 -5.85 1.30 18.44
C ALA A 368 -6.90 2.23 19.06
N SER A 369 -6.48 3.33 19.71
CA SER A 369 -7.37 4.34 20.29
C SER A 369 -7.82 5.38 19.25
N ALA A 370 -8.91 6.06 19.54
CA ALA A 370 -9.31 7.30 18.86
C ALA A 370 -8.89 8.51 19.71
N PRO A 371 -8.74 9.73 19.12
CA PRO A 371 -8.40 10.93 19.89
C PRO A 371 -9.38 11.23 21.03
N SER A 372 -10.62 10.82 20.89
CA SER A 372 -11.71 10.98 21.86
C SER A 372 -11.76 9.89 22.93
N SER A 373 -10.95 8.83 22.82
CA SER A 373 -10.92 7.71 23.73
C SER A 373 -9.67 7.68 24.60
N HIS A 374 -9.67 6.86 25.66
CA HIS A 374 -8.50 6.60 26.53
C HIS A 374 -7.84 7.87 27.11
N SER A 375 -8.60 8.93 27.36
CA SER A 375 -8.07 10.23 27.82
C SER A 375 -7.05 10.86 26.85
N ASN A 376 -7.24 10.63 25.55
CA ASN A 376 -6.33 11.07 24.47
C ASN A 376 -4.94 10.39 24.49
N ASP A 377 -4.81 9.22 25.14
CA ASP A 377 -3.59 8.43 25.07
C ASP A 377 -3.56 7.58 23.80
N LEU A 378 -2.35 7.37 23.26
CA LEU A 378 -2.15 6.43 22.16
C LEU A 378 -2.03 5.02 22.71
N VAL A 379 -2.92 4.13 22.27
CA VAL A 379 -2.93 2.72 22.66
C VAL A 379 -2.47 1.88 21.48
N PHE A 380 -1.56 0.95 21.75
CA PHE A 380 -1.04 0.00 20.76
C PHE A 380 -1.20 -1.42 21.31
N ILE A 381 -1.49 -2.38 20.44
CA ILE A 381 -1.55 -3.80 20.74
C ILE A 381 -0.57 -4.50 19.80
N LEU A 382 0.58 -4.90 20.35
CA LEU A 382 1.70 -5.45 19.56
C LEU A 382 1.92 -6.92 19.91
N LYS A 383 1.97 -7.76 18.88
CA LYS A 383 2.35 -9.16 19.04
C LYS A 383 3.87 -9.29 19.11
N GLY A 384 4.35 -10.09 20.05
CA GLY A 384 5.77 -10.41 20.19
C GLY A 384 6.24 -11.32 19.06
N HIS A 385 7.07 -10.81 18.16
CA HIS A 385 7.71 -11.58 17.09
C HIS A 385 9.22 -11.66 17.32
N ARG A 386 10.01 -10.91 16.57
CA ARG A 386 11.46 -10.82 16.67
C ARG A 386 11.89 -9.37 17.00
N GLY A 387 13.10 -9.21 17.50
CA GLY A 387 13.67 -7.88 17.76
C GLY A 387 12.88 -7.10 18.80
N PHE A 388 12.55 -5.84 18.50
CA PHE A 388 11.92 -4.87 19.42
C PHE A 388 10.68 -5.43 20.13
N THR A 389 9.70 -5.98 19.40
CA THR A 389 8.43 -6.45 19.99
C THR A 389 8.64 -7.63 20.94
N ASN A 390 9.61 -8.50 20.67
CA ASN A 390 9.96 -9.61 21.56
C ASN A 390 10.68 -9.13 22.84
N HIS A 391 11.55 -8.12 22.72
CA HIS A 391 12.20 -7.52 23.91
C HIS A 391 11.18 -6.86 24.83
N VAL A 392 10.21 -6.13 24.26
CA VAL A 392 9.11 -5.54 25.02
C VAL A 392 8.32 -6.61 25.74
N LEU A 393 7.87 -7.67 25.05
CA LEU A 393 7.10 -8.77 25.63
C LEU A 393 7.85 -9.47 26.76
N LYS A 394 9.11 -9.81 26.57
CA LYS A 394 9.93 -10.47 27.60
C LYS A 394 10.07 -9.60 28.85
N SER A 395 10.31 -8.30 28.68
CA SER A 395 10.42 -7.37 29.80
C SER A 395 9.12 -7.26 30.60
N VAL A 396 7.97 -7.25 29.92
CA VAL A 396 6.67 -7.17 30.60
C VAL A 396 6.36 -8.48 31.34
N LYS A 397 6.62 -9.64 30.72
CA LYS A 397 6.43 -10.93 31.38
C LYS A 397 7.32 -11.11 32.63
N SER A 398 8.58 -10.68 32.56
CA SER A 398 9.49 -10.71 33.73
C SER A 398 9.03 -9.77 34.85
N SER A 399 8.54 -8.57 34.48
CA SER A 399 7.99 -7.61 35.45
C SER A 399 6.67 -8.10 36.07
N ALA A 400 5.85 -8.83 35.36
CA ALA A 400 4.62 -9.41 35.88
C ALA A 400 4.92 -10.54 36.88
N ALA A 401 5.94 -11.36 36.63
CA ALA A 401 6.37 -12.42 37.54
C ALA A 401 6.92 -11.85 38.86
N SER A 402 7.66 -10.72 38.81
CA SER A 402 8.19 -10.08 40.03
C SER A 402 7.14 -9.28 40.81
N LYS A 403 6.03 -8.88 40.22
CA LYS A 403 4.93 -8.15 40.88
C LYS A 403 4.04 -9.03 41.78
N MET A 404 4.16 -10.35 41.72
CA MET A 404 3.45 -11.22 42.67
C MET A 404 3.99 -11.08 44.09
N GLU A 405 5.11 -10.41 44.31
CA GLU A 405 5.78 -10.23 45.62
C GLU A 405 5.69 -8.81 46.19
N GLU A 406 5.41 -7.75 45.41
CA GLU A 406 5.34 -6.38 45.89
C GLU A 406 4.40 -5.49 45.04
N GLU A 407 3.52 -4.68 45.66
CA GLU A 407 2.69 -3.65 45.02
C GLU A 407 3.54 -2.45 44.55
N THR A 408 4.35 -2.61 43.52
CA THR A 408 5.10 -1.49 42.95
C THR A 408 4.26 -0.85 41.80
N PRO A 409 4.28 0.51 41.69
CA PRO A 409 3.56 1.20 40.63
C PRO A 409 4.08 0.75 39.23
N PRO A 410 3.22 0.78 38.20
CA PRO A 410 3.60 0.33 36.86
C PRO A 410 4.80 1.14 36.34
N LYS A 411 5.84 0.44 35.89
CA LYS A 411 7.07 1.05 35.38
C LYS A 411 6.77 1.82 34.11
N SER A 412 7.18 3.09 34.09
CA SER A 412 6.99 3.99 32.94
C SER A 412 8.30 4.14 32.16
N TYR A 413 8.20 4.07 30.82
CA TYR A 413 9.32 4.17 29.90
C TYR A 413 9.20 5.41 29.02
N VAL A 414 10.33 5.93 28.55
CA VAL A 414 10.34 7.00 27.54
C VAL A 414 9.92 6.41 26.19
N ALA A 415 8.95 7.06 25.54
CA ALA A 415 8.49 6.71 24.21
C ALA A 415 8.69 7.87 23.23
N LEU A 416 9.27 7.58 22.07
CA LEU A 416 9.48 8.52 20.98
C LEU A 416 8.52 8.17 19.84
N ILE A 417 7.87 9.20 19.29
CA ILE A 417 6.81 9.06 18.30
C ILE A 417 7.20 9.77 17.01
N ASP A 418 7.32 9.01 15.91
CA ASP A 418 7.44 9.54 14.56
C ASP A 418 6.13 9.26 13.81
N GLY A 419 5.36 10.28 13.56
CA GLY A 419 4.01 10.19 12.99
C GLY A 419 3.03 11.16 13.65
N PRO A 420 1.73 10.92 13.58
CA PRO A 420 1.02 9.79 12.94
C PRO A 420 1.07 9.83 11.41
N TYR A 421 1.03 8.66 10.80
CA TYR A 421 0.99 8.45 9.36
C TYR A 421 -0.23 7.59 8.99
N GLY A 422 -0.63 7.57 7.72
CA GLY A 422 -1.77 6.77 7.28
C GLY A 422 -3.11 7.44 7.54
N GLY A 423 -4.17 6.63 7.71
CA GLY A 423 -5.53 7.16 7.88
C GLY A 423 -6.14 7.72 6.58
N GLN A 424 -5.57 7.39 5.43
CA GLN A 424 -6.04 7.87 4.11
C GLN A 424 -7.15 6.96 3.57
N HIS A 425 -8.20 6.79 4.35
CA HIS A 425 -9.44 6.11 3.94
C HIS A 425 -10.59 7.11 3.91
N SER A 426 -11.72 6.70 3.34
CA SER A 426 -12.95 7.48 3.43
C SER A 426 -13.42 7.55 4.89
N ASP A 427 -14.05 8.65 5.27
CA ASP A 427 -14.64 8.78 6.60
C ASP A 427 -15.83 7.82 6.72
N PHE A 428 -15.69 6.79 7.55
CA PHE A 428 -16.70 5.75 7.74
C PHE A 428 -18.00 6.29 8.34
N ALA A 429 -17.98 7.42 9.03
CA ALA A 429 -19.19 8.06 9.54
C ALA A 429 -20.11 8.60 8.43
N ALA A 430 -19.67 8.61 7.18
CA ALA A 430 -20.47 9.08 6.06
C ALA A 430 -21.28 7.98 5.36
N PHE A 431 -21.08 6.71 5.69
CA PHE A 431 -21.79 5.58 5.08
C PHE A 431 -23.09 5.27 5.84
N ASP A 432 -24.05 4.63 5.16
CA ASP A 432 -25.30 4.18 5.78
C ASP A 432 -25.11 2.88 6.57
N THR A 433 -24.30 1.98 6.03
CA THR A 433 -23.90 0.72 6.68
C THR A 433 -22.38 0.65 6.79
N VAL A 434 -21.87 0.27 7.93
CA VAL A 434 -20.43 0.12 8.19
C VAL A 434 -20.13 -1.32 8.59
N VAL A 435 -19.17 -1.95 7.90
CA VAL A 435 -18.70 -3.31 8.20
C VAL A 435 -17.22 -3.25 8.54
N LEU A 436 -16.85 -3.60 9.75
CA LEU A 436 -15.48 -3.60 10.26
C LEU A 436 -15.02 -5.04 10.44
N ILE A 437 -14.09 -5.50 9.61
CA ILE A 437 -13.59 -6.89 9.60
C ILE A 437 -12.13 -6.91 10.02
N SER A 438 -11.80 -7.75 10.99
CA SER A 438 -10.42 -7.84 11.46
C SER A 438 -9.99 -9.27 11.75
N GLY A 439 -8.69 -9.54 11.58
CA GLY A 439 -8.06 -10.80 11.97
C GLY A 439 -6.90 -10.57 12.93
N SER A 440 -6.90 -11.27 14.05
CA SER A 440 -5.84 -11.18 15.06
C SER A 440 -5.59 -9.71 15.50
N THR A 441 -4.34 -9.25 15.51
CA THR A 441 -3.97 -7.86 15.86
C THR A 441 -4.43 -6.80 14.85
N GLY A 442 -5.04 -7.18 13.70
CA GLY A 442 -5.73 -6.26 12.79
C GLY A 442 -6.87 -5.49 13.41
N VAL A 443 -7.35 -5.99 14.52
CA VAL A 443 -8.35 -5.31 15.34
C VAL A 443 -7.92 -3.89 15.76
N THR A 444 -6.63 -3.61 15.89
CA THR A 444 -6.14 -2.25 16.22
C THR A 444 -6.61 -1.20 15.22
N PHE A 445 -6.65 -1.53 13.95
CA PHE A 445 -7.13 -0.65 12.90
C PHE A 445 -8.65 -0.44 12.98
N THR A 446 -9.41 -1.53 13.06
CA THR A 446 -10.88 -1.46 13.09
C THR A 446 -11.43 -0.94 14.40
N LEU A 447 -10.75 -1.19 15.52
CA LEU A 447 -11.11 -0.68 16.84
C LEU A 447 -11.05 0.86 16.87
N SER A 448 -9.98 1.46 16.34
CA SER A 448 -9.87 2.92 16.35
C SER A 448 -10.99 3.59 15.54
N ILE A 449 -11.41 2.97 14.43
CA ILE A 449 -12.56 3.43 13.64
C ILE A 449 -13.86 3.26 14.43
N LEU A 450 -14.06 2.12 15.08
CA LEU A 450 -15.23 1.85 15.91
C LEU A 450 -15.39 2.88 17.04
N LEU A 451 -14.29 3.16 17.76
CA LEU A 451 -14.28 4.12 18.87
C LEU A 451 -14.58 5.55 18.41
N ASP A 452 -14.05 5.96 17.26
CA ASP A 452 -14.36 7.26 16.66
C ASP A 452 -15.83 7.35 16.27
N LEU A 453 -16.37 6.32 15.63
CA LEU A 453 -17.78 6.26 15.26
C LEU A 453 -18.69 6.32 16.48
N ALA A 454 -18.40 5.56 17.52
CA ALA A 454 -19.17 5.51 18.75
C ALA A 454 -19.19 6.88 19.45
N HIS A 455 -18.03 7.54 19.59
CA HIS A 455 -17.94 8.89 20.15
C HIS A 455 -18.71 9.91 19.31
N ARG A 456 -18.53 9.91 17.99
CA ARG A 456 -19.22 10.85 17.10
C ARG A 456 -20.74 10.63 17.09
N ALA A 457 -21.19 9.39 17.15
CA ALA A 457 -22.60 9.05 17.25
C ALA A 457 -23.23 9.55 18.55
N SER A 458 -22.47 9.56 19.67
CA SER A 458 -22.95 10.10 20.94
C SER A 458 -23.03 11.64 20.97
N THR A 459 -22.29 12.32 20.08
CA THR A 459 -22.21 13.79 20.07
C THR A 459 -23.03 14.44 18.97
N GLN A 460 -23.30 13.73 17.87
CA GLN A 460 -24.06 14.25 16.72
C GLN A 460 -24.77 13.11 15.98
N SER A 461 -25.85 13.44 15.28
CA SER A 461 -26.51 12.47 14.38
C SER A 461 -25.61 12.17 13.18
N LEU A 462 -25.44 10.88 12.88
CA LEU A 462 -24.65 10.37 11.76
C LEU A 462 -25.55 9.75 10.67
N PRO A 463 -25.08 9.63 9.42
CA PRO A 463 -25.76 8.83 8.40
C PRO A 463 -25.85 7.33 8.73
N VAL A 464 -24.94 6.82 9.57
CA VAL A 464 -24.81 5.39 9.89
C VAL A 464 -26.08 4.88 10.56
N ARG A 465 -26.67 3.82 10.00
CA ARG A 465 -27.85 3.13 10.52
C ARG A 465 -27.52 1.77 11.12
N ALA A 466 -26.57 1.07 10.49
CA ALA A 466 -26.13 -0.27 10.92
C ALA A 466 -24.61 -0.36 10.95
N LEU A 467 -24.09 -1.03 11.96
CA LEU A 467 -22.67 -1.33 12.12
C LEU A 467 -22.48 -2.80 12.46
N GLU A 468 -21.72 -3.49 11.61
CA GLU A 468 -21.29 -4.86 11.84
C GLU A 468 -19.80 -4.88 12.18
N PHE A 469 -19.44 -5.53 13.28
CA PHE A 469 -18.06 -5.73 13.71
C PHE A 469 -17.72 -7.21 13.73
N ILE A 470 -16.78 -7.63 12.89
CA ILE A 470 -16.39 -9.03 12.72
C ILE A 470 -14.91 -9.16 13.10
N TRP A 471 -14.64 -9.99 14.11
CA TRP A 471 -13.26 -10.23 14.53
C TRP A 471 -12.94 -11.72 14.54
N VAL A 472 -11.88 -12.10 13.84
CA VAL A 472 -11.41 -13.48 13.75
C VAL A 472 -10.19 -13.63 14.66
N VAL A 473 -10.32 -14.48 15.67
CA VAL A 473 -9.30 -14.77 16.68
C VAL A 473 -8.94 -16.25 16.66
N LYS A 474 -7.76 -16.59 17.17
CA LYS A 474 -7.36 -18.00 17.33
C LYS A 474 -7.90 -18.60 18.62
N ASP A 475 -7.91 -17.83 19.68
CA ASP A 475 -8.18 -18.26 21.04
C ASP A 475 -9.17 -17.29 21.68
N ILE A 476 -10.09 -17.82 22.45
CA ILE A 476 -11.16 -17.06 23.12
C ILE A 476 -10.59 -16.06 24.14
N SER A 477 -9.44 -16.34 24.75
CA SER A 477 -8.81 -15.44 25.71
C SER A 477 -8.42 -14.08 25.09
N TRP A 478 -8.24 -14.01 23.75
CA TRP A 478 -7.91 -12.76 23.07
C TRP A 478 -9.04 -11.73 23.12
N ILE A 479 -10.25 -12.14 23.40
CA ILE A 479 -11.39 -11.23 23.57
C ILE A 479 -11.10 -10.15 24.62
N ARG A 480 -10.35 -10.52 25.68
CA ARG A 480 -9.94 -9.60 26.75
C ARG A 480 -9.08 -8.43 26.29
N TRP A 481 -8.52 -8.49 25.06
CA TRP A 481 -7.73 -7.37 24.56
C TRP A 481 -8.53 -6.08 24.42
N ILE A 482 -9.83 -6.19 24.12
CA ILE A 482 -10.68 -5.04 23.75
C ILE A 482 -12.14 -5.19 24.25
N SER A 483 -12.40 -6.08 25.21
CA SER A 483 -13.77 -6.33 25.72
C SER A 483 -14.46 -5.09 26.24
N ASP A 484 -13.74 -4.27 26.99
CA ASP A 484 -14.29 -3.06 27.60
C ASP A 484 -14.59 -2.00 26.54
N GLU A 485 -13.70 -1.85 25.55
CA GLU A 485 -13.89 -0.96 24.42
C GLU A 485 -15.08 -1.37 23.56
N LEU A 486 -15.25 -2.67 23.28
CA LEU A 486 -16.39 -3.18 22.52
C LEU A 486 -17.70 -2.94 23.26
N THR A 487 -17.75 -3.23 24.55
CA THR A 487 -18.95 -3.03 25.39
C THR A 487 -19.33 -1.54 25.42
N ALA A 488 -18.38 -0.66 25.66
CA ALA A 488 -18.61 0.78 25.70
C ALA A 488 -19.07 1.33 24.33
N ALA A 489 -18.42 0.90 23.24
CA ALA A 489 -18.78 1.33 21.90
C ALA A 489 -20.18 0.84 21.49
N ASN A 490 -20.52 -0.42 21.79
CA ASN A 490 -21.84 -0.98 21.54
C ASN A 490 -22.93 -0.19 22.26
N HIS A 491 -22.72 0.12 23.53
CA HIS A 491 -23.68 0.93 24.32
C HIS A 491 -23.88 2.32 23.72
N GLN A 492 -22.81 3.03 23.36
CA GLN A 492 -22.87 4.35 22.76
C GLN A 492 -23.59 4.36 21.41
N LEU A 493 -23.28 3.39 20.53
CA LEU A 493 -23.90 3.28 19.21
C LEU A 493 -25.40 2.94 19.30
N ARG A 494 -25.81 1.99 20.16
CA ARG A 494 -27.21 1.64 20.36
C ARG A 494 -28.01 2.78 20.97
N THR A 495 -27.43 3.50 21.94
CA THR A 495 -28.04 4.70 22.52
C THR A 495 -28.27 5.80 21.46
N ALA A 496 -27.39 5.88 20.47
CA ALA A 496 -27.55 6.78 19.32
C ALA A 496 -28.55 6.26 18.26
N GLY A 497 -29.17 5.09 18.45
CA GLY A 497 -30.13 4.50 17.52
C GLY A 497 -29.49 3.79 16.31
N ILE A 498 -28.23 3.39 16.41
CA ILE A 498 -27.53 2.61 15.38
C ILE A 498 -27.68 1.13 15.72
N GLU A 499 -28.13 0.33 14.75
CA GLU A 499 -28.16 -1.12 14.87
C GLU A 499 -26.72 -1.65 14.89
N THR A 500 -26.39 -2.47 15.89
CA THR A 500 -25.07 -3.06 16.03
C THR A 500 -25.12 -4.57 16.12
N ALA A 501 -24.26 -5.24 15.36
CA ALA A 501 -24.03 -6.67 15.51
C ALA A 501 -22.51 -6.92 15.60
N PHE A 502 -22.10 -7.59 16.67
CA PHE A 502 -20.70 -7.92 16.90
C PHE A 502 -20.54 -9.43 16.85
N SER A 503 -19.70 -9.92 15.94
CA SER A 503 -19.46 -11.35 15.70
C SER A 503 -17.98 -11.66 15.89
N ILE A 504 -17.66 -12.58 16.80
CA ILE A 504 -16.29 -13.01 17.06
C ILE A 504 -16.14 -14.47 16.69
N PHE A 505 -15.29 -14.74 15.70
CA PHE A 505 -15.00 -16.09 15.23
C PHE A 505 -13.74 -16.63 15.90
N VAL A 506 -13.87 -17.76 16.60
CA VAL A 506 -12.77 -18.43 17.30
C VAL A 506 -12.34 -19.66 16.50
N THR A 507 -11.10 -19.65 15.97
CA THR A 507 -10.68 -20.62 14.93
C THR A 507 -9.83 -21.78 15.41
N CYS A 508 -9.15 -21.68 16.55
CA CYS A 508 -8.15 -22.67 17.00
C CYS A 508 -8.22 -22.94 18.52
N ASP A 509 -9.38 -22.85 19.12
CA ASP A 509 -9.56 -23.18 20.53
C ASP A 509 -10.32 -24.52 20.69
N ASN A 510 -9.60 -25.56 21.05
CA ASN A 510 -10.19 -26.90 21.23
C ASN A 510 -11.22 -26.94 22.36
N ASN A 511 -11.08 -26.10 23.38
CA ASN A 511 -12.01 -26.01 24.49
C ASN A 511 -13.33 -25.35 24.10
N PHE A 512 -13.29 -24.49 23.08
CA PHE A 512 -14.46 -23.83 22.52
C PHE A 512 -15.13 -24.67 21.42
N SER A 513 -14.37 -25.46 20.65
CA SER A 513 -14.88 -26.31 19.57
C SER A 513 -15.57 -27.62 20.07
N ASN A 514 -15.26 -28.09 21.27
CA ASN A 514 -15.83 -29.33 21.82
C ASN A 514 -17.31 -29.23 22.25
N PHE A 515 -17.95 -28.08 22.04
CA PHE A 515 -19.37 -27.85 22.33
C PHE A 515 -20.28 -27.88 21.09
N SER A 516 -19.74 -28.05 19.89
CA SER A 516 -20.52 -28.33 18.68
C SER A 516 -20.84 -29.83 18.61
N THR A 517 -22.09 -30.17 18.30
CA THR A 517 -22.62 -31.54 18.21
C THR A 517 -21.76 -32.44 17.32
N ASP A 518 -21.75 -33.74 17.64
CA ASP A 518 -20.90 -34.82 17.14
C ASP A 518 -20.79 -34.98 15.58
N GLU A 519 -21.54 -34.25 14.79
CA GLU A 519 -21.56 -34.37 13.34
C GLU A 519 -20.51 -33.47 12.61
N ASP A 520 -19.92 -32.47 13.28
CA ASP A 520 -18.94 -31.55 12.68
C ASP A 520 -17.46 -31.86 13.00
N LYS A 521 -17.15 -33.09 13.37
CA LYS A 521 -15.79 -33.52 13.78
C LYS A 521 -14.74 -33.46 12.65
N ALA A 522 -15.11 -33.11 11.43
CA ALA A 522 -14.20 -33.11 10.27
C ALA A 522 -13.37 -31.82 10.08
N SER A 523 -13.63 -30.73 10.79
CA SER A 523 -12.94 -29.44 10.62
C SER A 523 -12.12 -28.95 11.82
N GLY A 524 -11.71 -29.84 12.73
CA GLY A 524 -10.79 -29.49 13.81
C GLY A 524 -9.45 -28.98 13.28
N CYS A 525 -8.93 -27.91 13.85
CA CYS A 525 -7.61 -27.39 13.51
C CYS A 525 -6.53 -28.47 13.77
N GLN A 526 -5.99 -29.06 12.70
CA GLN A 526 -4.89 -30.05 12.75
C GLN A 526 -3.49 -29.40 12.75
N CYS A 527 -3.38 -28.16 13.19
CA CYS A 527 -2.09 -27.47 13.22
C CYS A 527 -1.19 -28.00 14.31
N ASP A 528 -0.08 -28.57 13.92
CA ASP A 528 1.04 -28.82 14.81
C ASP A 528 1.66 -27.48 15.26
N LYS A 529 1.46 -27.14 16.54
CA LYS A 529 1.92 -25.88 17.15
C LYS A 529 3.45 -25.71 17.13
N SER A 530 4.23 -26.75 16.79
CA SER A 530 5.69 -26.73 16.73
C SER A 530 6.27 -26.28 15.40
N LEU A 531 5.49 -26.22 14.31
CA LEU A 531 5.97 -26.05 12.94
C LEU A 531 5.78 -24.64 12.35
N GLY A 532 5.43 -23.60 13.11
CA GLY A 532 5.37 -22.24 12.61
C GLY A 532 3.98 -21.58 12.63
N PRO A 533 3.74 -20.51 11.86
CA PRO A 533 2.46 -19.81 11.84
C PRO A 533 1.36 -20.75 11.34
N CYS A 534 0.24 -20.77 12.09
CA CYS A 534 -0.89 -21.65 11.86
C CYS A 534 -1.42 -21.54 10.42
N CYS A 535 -1.43 -22.66 9.68
CA CYS A 535 -2.01 -22.83 8.34
C CYS A 535 -3.52 -22.48 8.28
N CYS A 536 -4.16 -22.36 9.42
CA CYS A 536 -5.56 -21.94 9.52
C CYS A 536 -5.84 -20.52 9.03
N ILE A 537 -4.84 -19.75 8.59
CA ILE A 537 -4.99 -18.40 8.03
C ILE A 537 -4.80 -18.43 6.51
N ASP A 538 -4.16 -19.47 5.97
CA ASP A 538 -4.07 -19.67 4.53
C ASP A 538 -5.36 -20.29 4.04
N VAL A 539 -6.19 -19.49 3.39
CA VAL A 539 -7.39 -19.96 2.70
C VAL A 539 -6.90 -20.79 1.52
N ALA A 540 -6.95 -22.12 1.63
CA ALA A 540 -6.98 -22.97 0.46
C ALA A 540 -8.34 -22.71 -0.21
N ASP A 541 -8.31 -22.17 -1.42
CA ASP A 541 -9.48 -21.98 -2.26
C ASP A 541 -10.04 -23.37 -2.59
N ASP A 542 -11.15 -23.73 -1.98
CA ASP A 542 -12.02 -24.83 -2.41
C ASP A 542 -12.86 -24.33 -3.59
N GLU A 543 -12.20 -24.03 -4.71
CA GLU A 543 -12.86 -23.93 -6.01
C GLU A 543 -12.97 -25.34 -6.60
N GLY A 544 -13.99 -26.09 -6.23
CA GLY A 544 -14.14 -27.40 -6.86
C GLY A 544 -15.38 -28.22 -6.52
N MET A 545 -16.38 -27.64 -5.86
CA MET A 545 -17.65 -28.38 -5.72
C MET A 545 -18.84 -27.45 -5.95
N MET A 546 -19.48 -27.57 -7.14
CA MET A 546 -20.84 -27.05 -7.31
C MET A 546 -21.75 -27.71 -6.26
N PRO A 547 -22.53 -26.94 -5.48
CA PRO A 547 -23.50 -27.53 -4.57
C PRO A 547 -24.61 -28.17 -5.41
N THR A 548 -24.72 -29.47 -5.32
CA THR A 548 -25.96 -30.18 -5.66
C THR A 548 -27.07 -29.64 -4.77
N LYS A 549 -28.19 -29.28 -5.38
CA LYS A 549 -29.42 -28.85 -4.70
C LYS A 549 -29.88 -29.96 -3.75
N SER A 550 -29.66 -29.76 -2.47
CA SER A 550 -30.44 -30.27 -1.36
C SER A 550 -29.58 -30.29 -0.08
N GLU A 551 -29.51 -29.15 0.59
CA GLU A 551 -29.30 -29.12 2.05
C GLU A 551 -29.85 -27.78 2.55
N GLU A 552 -30.95 -27.87 3.27
CA GLU A 552 -31.44 -26.80 4.13
C GLU A 552 -30.34 -26.42 5.09
N SER A 553 -29.94 -25.16 5.03
CA SER A 553 -28.85 -24.60 5.83
C SER A 553 -29.20 -24.70 7.31
N ALA A 554 -28.56 -25.59 8.02
CA ALA A 554 -28.36 -25.43 9.46
C ALA A 554 -27.52 -24.13 9.61
N GLY A 555 -28.14 -23.12 10.18
CA GLY A 555 -27.43 -21.87 10.54
C GLY A 555 -26.29 -22.18 11.50
N PRO A 556 -25.25 -21.35 11.59
CA PRO A 556 -24.14 -21.57 12.51
C PRO A 556 -24.67 -21.78 13.93
N ALA A 557 -24.22 -22.85 14.58
CA ALA A 557 -24.62 -23.16 15.94
C ALA A 557 -24.20 -22.01 16.87
N VAL A 558 -25.18 -21.27 17.36
CA VAL A 558 -24.97 -20.19 18.33
C VAL A 558 -24.85 -20.84 19.71
N CYS A 559 -23.65 -20.83 20.28
CA CYS A 559 -23.43 -21.26 21.65
C CYS A 559 -24.01 -20.21 22.63
N SER A 560 -25.30 -20.25 22.91
CA SER A 560 -25.99 -19.21 23.69
C SER A 560 -25.66 -19.21 25.19
N ASP A 561 -25.31 -20.33 25.80
CA ASP A 561 -25.24 -20.43 27.28
C ASP A 561 -23.91 -20.01 27.94
N ARG A 562 -22.82 -19.83 27.19
CA ARG A 562 -21.54 -19.34 27.74
C ARG A 562 -21.08 -17.99 27.19
N SER A 563 -21.63 -17.55 26.06
CA SER A 563 -21.29 -16.26 25.43
C SER A 563 -21.72 -15.08 26.31
N ASP A 564 -22.85 -15.19 26.99
CA ASP A 564 -23.44 -14.11 27.79
C ASP A 564 -22.58 -13.69 28.99
N ASN A 565 -21.68 -14.58 29.45
CA ASN A 565 -20.78 -14.26 30.57
C ASN A 565 -19.43 -13.66 30.19
N ILE A 566 -18.96 -13.82 28.91
CA ILE A 566 -17.64 -13.33 28.49
C ILE A 566 -17.74 -11.97 27.85
N LEU A 567 -18.66 -11.78 26.91
CA LEU A 567 -18.91 -10.52 26.22
C LEU A 567 -20.37 -10.43 25.75
N PRO A 568 -21.28 -9.93 26.61
CA PRO A 568 -22.73 -9.94 26.34
C PRO A 568 -23.15 -9.18 25.08
N CYS A 569 -22.30 -8.28 24.56
CA CYS A 569 -22.58 -7.49 23.36
C CYS A 569 -22.18 -8.19 22.05
N ALA A 570 -21.57 -9.38 22.09
CA ALA A 570 -21.07 -10.07 20.91
C ALA A 570 -21.50 -11.53 20.85
N THR A 571 -21.76 -12.00 19.63
CA THR A 571 -22.00 -13.43 19.35
C THR A 571 -20.66 -14.12 19.10
N LEU A 572 -20.41 -15.20 19.86
CA LEU A 572 -19.22 -16.02 19.70
C LEU A 572 -19.54 -17.22 18.80
N ILE A 573 -18.72 -17.40 17.75
CA ILE A 573 -18.93 -18.41 16.71
C ILE A 573 -17.67 -19.27 16.60
N SER A 574 -17.83 -20.60 16.64
CA SER A 574 -16.71 -21.52 16.40
C SER A 574 -16.40 -21.63 14.91
N GLY A 575 -15.11 -21.71 14.56
CA GLY A 575 -14.65 -21.90 13.18
C GLY A 575 -14.35 -20.60 12.42
N ARG A 576 -14.20 -20.73 11.10
CA ARG A 576 -13.86 -19.61 10.21
C ARG A 576 -15.11 -19.00 9.58
N PRO A 577 -15.17 -17.67 9.42
CA PRO A 577 -16.26 -17.05 8.70
C PRO A 577 -16.18 -17.38 7.19
N SER A 578 -17.31 -17.85 6.63
CA SER A 578 -17.51 -17.80 5.18
C SER A 578 -17.99 -16.41 4.80
N PHE A 579 -17.11 -15.61 4.18
CA PHE A 579 -17.41 -14.21 3.87
C PHE A 579 -18.47 -14.06 2.78
N LYS A 580 -18.62 -15.02 1.85
CA LYS A 580 -19.58 -14.89 0.75
C LYS A 580 -21.02 -14.82 1.27
N PRO A 581 -21.55 -15.81 2.02
CA PRO A 581 -22.91 -15.73 2.57
C PRO A 581 -23.05 -14.63 3.62
N LEU A 582 -22.00 -14.37 4.41
CA LEU A 582 -22.04 -13.36 5.47
C LEU A 582 -22.21 -11.94 4.88
N LEU A 583 -21.33 -11.55 3.97
CA LEU A 583 -21.40 -10.24 3.31
C LEU A 583 -22.63 -10.12 2.40
N TRP A 584 -23.05 -11.21 1.76
CA TRP A 584 -24.25 -11.21 0.95
C TRP A 584 -25.47 -10.78 1.78
N ARG A 585 -25.71 -11.46 2.92
CA ARG A 585 -26.82 -11.14 3.81
C ARG A 585 -26.75 -9.68 4.30
N LEU A 586 -25.59 -9.25 4.80
CA LEU A 586 -25.38 -7.89 5.29
C LEU A 586 -25.60 -6.81 4.21
N LEU A 587 -25.26 -7.10 2.99
CA LEU A 587 -25.38 -6.15 1.89
C LEU A 587 -26.74 -6.20 1.22
N ASP A 588 -27.47 -7.31 1.29
CA ASP A 588 -28.83 -7.42 0.76
C ASP A 588 -29.82 -6.57 1.55
N ASP A 589 -29.66 -6.52 2.87
CA ASP A 589 -30.46 -5.70 3.77
C ASP A 589 -30.00 -4.23 3.82
N ALA A 590 -28.80 -3.91 3.31
CA ALA A 590 -28.25 -2.57 3.41
C ALA A 590 -28.99 -1.55 2.57
N GLU A 591 -29.43 -0.48 3.20
CA GLU A 591 -30.07 0.67 2.56
C GLU A 591 -29.05 1.80 2.30
N GLY A 592 -28.59 2.00 1.06
CA GLY A 592 -27.66 3.08 0.70
C GLY A 592 -26.22 2.64 0.53
N GLU A 593 -25.22 3.50 0.78
CA GLU A 593 -23.80 3.16 0.63
C GLU A 593 -23.24 2.39 1.82
N THR A 594 -22.50 1.32 1.52
CA THR A 594 -21.81 0.52 2.52
C THR A 594 -20.32 0.80 2.52
N GLY A 595 -19.75 1.06 3.70
CA GLY A 595 -18.31 1.18 3.92
C GLY A 595 -17.76 -0.08 4.60
N ILE A 596 -16.84 -0.80 3.93
CA ILE A 596 -16.18 -2.00 4.47
C ILE A 596 -14.74 -1.64 4.80
N ALA A 597 -14.31 -1.86 6.04
CA ALA A 597 -12.91 -1.80 6.46
C ALA A 597 -12.43 -3.21 6.81
N VAL A 598 -11.34 -3.66 6.21
CA VAL A 598 -10.73 -4.95 6.56
C VAL A 598 -9.26 -4.79 6.90
N CYS A 599 -8.82 -5.41 8.01
CA CYS A 599 -7.43 -5.45 8.41
C CYS A 599 -7.06 -6.81 8.99
N GLY A 600 -6.01 -7.44 8.46
CA GLY A 600 -5.57 -8.74 8.95
C GLY A 600 -4.61 -9.45 8.01
N PRO A 601 -4.48 -10.77 8.17
CA PRO A 601 -3.68 -11.59 7.26
C PRO A 601 -4.13 -11.45 5.81
N LEU A 602 -3.20 -11.70 4.89
CA LEU A 602 -3.43 -11.53 3.45
C LEU A 602 -4.64 -12.34 2.95
N GLY A 603 -4.77 -13.61 3.36
CA GLY A 603 -5.88 -14.47 2.97
C GLY A 603 -7.25 -13.92 3.37
N LEU A 604 -7.37 -13.37 4.58
CA LEU A 604 -8.61 -12.74 5.05
C LEU A 604 -8.95 -11.51 4.18
N SER A 605 -7.99 -10.62 3.97
CA SER A 605 -8.26 -9.41 3.18
C SER A 605 -8.53 -9.71 1.71
N MET A 606 -7.93 -10.76 1.15
CA MET A 606 -8.21 -11.24 -0.21
C MET A 606 -9.62 -11.83 -0.33
N SER A 607 -10.01 -12.69 0.60
CA SER A 607 -11.35 -13.28 0.61
C SER A 607 -12.43 -12.20 0.68
N VAL A 608 -12.26 -11.20 1.56
CA VAL A 608 -13.19 -10.06 1.65
C VAL A 608 -13.18 -9.23 0.36
N ARG A 609 -12.02 -8.96 -0.25
CA ARG A 609 -11.92 -8.21 -1.51
C ARG A 609 -12.64 -8.90 -2.66
N ASN A 610 -12.35 -10.19 -2.86
CA ASN A 610 -12.92 -10.97 -3.96
C ASN A 610 -14.43 -11.16 -3.77
N THR A 611 -14.88 -11.40 -2.53
CA THR A 611 -16.31 -11.46 -2.21
C THR A 611 -17.01 -10.12 -2.46
N THR A 612 -16.42 -9.01 -2.00
CA THR A 612 -16.99 -7.67 -2.21
C THR A 612 -17.11 -7.34 -3.69
N SER A 613 -16.11 -7.73 -4.50
CA SER A 613 -16.15 -7.56 -5.95
C SER A 613 -17.28 -8.36 -6.58
N ALA A 614 -17.40 -9.65 -6.27
CA ALA A 614 -18.45 -10.51 -6.80
C ALA A 614 -19.87 -10.05 -6.43
N ILE A 615 -20.06 -9.53 -5.20
CA ILE A 615 -21.35 -8.98 -4.78
C ILE A 615 -21.65 -7.66 -5.48
N SER A 616 -20.63 -6.83 -5.74
CA SER A 616 -20.79 -5.58 -6.50
C SER A 616 -21.30 -5.83 -7.91
N ASP A 617 -20.78 -6.87 -8.60
CA ASP A 617 -21.23 -7.28 -9.93
C ASP A 617 -22.73 -7.60 -9.96
N GLU A 618 -23.18 -8.48 -9.09
CA GLU A 618 -24.58 -8.88 -9.06
C GLU A 618 -25.54 -7.72 -8.72
N ARG A 619 -25.17 -6.83 -7.82
CA ARG A 619 -25.99 -5.65 -7.47
C ARG A 619 -25.99 -4.57 -8.52
N ALA A 620 -24.84 -4.34 -9.16
CA ALA A 620 -24.70 -3.27 -10.13
C ALA A 620 -25.28 -3.60 -11.49
N VAL A 621 -25.09 -4.83 -11.96
CA VAL A 621 -25.35 -5.24 -13.34
C VAL A 621 -26.63 -6.05 -13.47
N HIS A 622 -26.87 -7.03 -12.56
CA HIS A 622 -27.98 -7.98 -12.74
C HIS A 622 -29.30 -7.55 -12.09
N LYS A 623 -29.31 -6.77 -11.03
CA LYS A 623 -30.55 -6.34 -10.36
C LYS A 623 -31.13 -5.02 -10.88
N GLY A 624 -30.43 -4.27 -11.74
CA GLY A 624 -30.93 -3.01 -12.31
C GLY A 624 -31.25 -1.90 -11.27
N THR A 625 -30.96 -2.17 -10.02
CA THR A 625 -31.21 -1.28 -8.88
C THR A 625 -30.03 -0.35 -8.76
N GLY A 626 -30.06 0.80 -9.34
CA GLY A 626 -28.98 1.80 -9.25
C GLY A 626 -28.00 1.49 -8.13
N ALA A 627 -26.80 1.06 -8.48
CA ALA A 627 -25.86 0.37 -7.62
C ALA A 627 -25.69 1.09 -6.28
N GLN A 628 -25.98 0.39 -5.22
CA GLN A 628 -25.58 0.85 -3.89
C GLN A 628 -24.05 0.73 -3.85
N GLY A 629 -23.36 1.86 -3.71
CA GLY A 629 -21.91 1.88 -3.71
C GLY A 629 -21.35 1.09 -2.52
N ILE A 630 -20.48 0.14 -2.79
CA ILE A 630 -19.70 -0.54 -1.74
C ILE A 630 -18.29 0.05 -1.78
N TYR A 631 -17.89 0.75 -0.73
CA TYR A 631 -16.53 1.21 -0.54
C TYR A 631 -15.76 0.19 0.29
N LEU A 632 -14.62 -0.27 -0.21
CA LEU A 632 -13.74 -1.18 0.51
C LEU A 632 -12.38 -0.52 0.77
N HIS A 633 -11.99 -0.47 2.03
CA HIS A 633 -10.63 -0.16 2.45
C HIS A 633 -10.00 -1.38 3.12
N ALA A 634 -8.89 -1.84 2.58
CA ALA A 634 -8.19 -2.98 3.14
C ALA A 634 -6.73 -2.62 3.43
N GLU A 635 -6.32 -2.95 4.65
CA GLU A 635 -4.95 -2.87 5.14
C GLU A 635 -4.43 -4.30 5.38
N ASP A 636 -3.29 -4.63 4.79
CA ASP A 636 -2.66 -5.94 4.95
C ASP A 636 -1.50 -5.84 5.94
N PHE A 637 -1.40 -6.75 6.89
CA PHE A 637 -0.15 -6.94 7.63
C PHE A 637 0.86 -7.59 6.71
N SER A 638 1.67 -6.79 6.09
CA SER A 638 2.76 -7.31 5.27
C SER A 638 4.01 -6.48 5.51
N LEU A 639 4.89 -7.01 6.29
CA LEU A 639 6.29 -6.62 6.29
C LEU A 639 7.00 -7.19 5.08
#